data_2ded8d14ae066d6f3e3c00f30175870d
#
_entry.id   2ded8d14ae066d6f3e3c00f30175870d
#
_cell.length_a   1.000
_cell.length_b   1.000
_cell.length_c   1.000
_cell.angle_alpha   90.00
_cell.angle_beta   90.00
_cell.angle_gamma   90.00
#
_symmetry.space_group_name_H-M   'P 1'
#
loop_
_entity.id
_entity.type
_entity.pdbx_description
1 polymer ?
#
loop_
_entity_poly.entity_id
_entity_poly.type
_entity_poly.pdbx_seq_one_letter_code
_entity_poly.pdbx_strand_id
1 'polypeptide(L)'
;MDDDEEDVFRRTVDWAIEHGITTATFHIQTPYPGTRLFSRMQEQGRIVTRNWDLYDTRHVVFRPARLKAEVLKEGYDWAYREFYRWSSIARAARSHGTVKHQAKHFFYASGWKKFEPLWNFMIRARQLGCMTPVLEAVLSKVSQSESAAAPSRSSGEIRI
;
A
#
# COMPACT_ATOMS: atom_id res chain seq x y z
N MET A 1 0.11 4.63 -17.85
CA MET A 1 -0.17 5.89 -17.15
C MET A 1 -0.74 6.97 -18.05
N ASP A 2 -0.01 7.48 -19.01
CA ASP A 2 -0.59 8.43 -19.96
C ASP A 2 -1.60 7.75 -20.91
N ASP A 3 -1.68 6.42 -20.89
CA ASP A 3 -2.59 5.58 -21.67
C ASP A 3 -3.70 4.93 -20.83
N ASP A 4 -3.73 5.18 -19.52
CA ASP A 4 -4.77 4.63 -18.64
C ASP A 4 -6.13 5.26 -18.95
N GLU A 5 -7.16 4.40 -18.99
CA GLU A 5 -8.56 4.74 -19.15
C GLU A 5 -9.32 4.49 -17.84
N GLU A 6 -10.57 4.92 -17.76
CA GLU A 6 -11.36 4.80 -16.52
C GLU A 6 -11.53 3.36 -16.04
N ASP A 7 -11.46 2.37 -16.92
CA ASP A 7 -11.59 0.95 -16.58
C ASP A 7 -10.37 0.36 -15.86
N VAL A 8 -9.21 1.07 -15.87
CA VAL A 8 -7.96 0.61 -15.24
C VAL A 8 -8.16 0.30 -13.75
N PHE A 9 -8.95 1.10 -13.05
CA PHE A 9 -9.22 0.90 -11.62
C PHE A 9 -9.91 -0.43 -11.38
N ARG A 10 -10.98 -0.70 -12.14
CA ARG A 10 -11.74 -1.95 -12.04
C ARG A 10 -10.87 -3.15 -12.40
N ARG A 11 -10.17 -3.11 -13.51
CA ARG A 11 -9.30 -4.20 -13.96
C ARG A 11 -8.22 -4.53 -12.93
N THR A 12 -7.62 -3.51 -12.32
CA THR A 12 -6.59 -3.69 -11.29
C THR A 12 -7.16 -4.34 -10.04
N VAL A 13 -8.32 -3.87 -9.56
CA VAL A 13 -8.97 -4.42 -8.36
C VAL A 13 -9.47 -5.83 -8.60
N ASP A 14 -10.15 -6.09 -9.72
CA ASP A 14 -10.65 -7.41 -10.06
C ASP A 14 -9.50 -8.43 -10.20
N TRP A 15 -8.42 -8.04 -10.88
CA TRP A 15 -7.22 -8.87 -10.99
C TRP A 15 -6.64 -9.22 -9.60
N ALA A 16 -6.50 -8.24 -8.73
CA ALA A 16 -5.96 -8.45 -7.39
C ALA A 16 -6.85 -9.39 -6.55
N ILE A 17 -8.17 -9.27 -6.67
CA ILE A 17 -9.13 -10.15 -5.98
C ILE A 17 -9.07 -11.58 -6.54
N GLU A 18 -9.04 -11.74 -7.86
CA GLU A 18 -8.97 -13.04 -8.54
C GLU A 18 -7.70 -13.81 -8.20
N HIS A 19 -6.58 -13.09 -8.03
CA HIS A 19 -5.30 -13.69 -7.64
C HIS A 19 -5.12 -13.85 -6.12
N GLY A 20 -6.16 -13.59 -5.33
CA GLY A 20 -6.14 -13.79 -3.88
C GLY A 20 -5.14 -12.89 -3.15
N ILE A 21 -4.90 -11.67 -3.66
CA ILE A 21 -4.05 -10.70 -2.97
C ILE A 21 -4.69 -10.34 -1.63
N THR A 22 -3.98 -10.57 -0.54
CA THR A 22 -4.52 -10.38 0.82
C THR A 22 -4.57 -8.91 1.22
N THR A 23 -3.53 -8.16 0.85
CA THR A 23 -3.42 -6.72 1.14
C THR A 23 -2.84 -6.00 -0.08
N ALA A 24 -3.41 -4.85 -0.41
CA ALA A 24 -2.93 -3.99 -1.48
C ALA A 24 -2.92 -2.54 -1.03
N THR A 25 -1.91 -1.81 -1.44
CA THR A 25 -1.87 -0.35 -1.35
C THR A 25 -1.93 0.23 -2.75
N PHE A 26 -2.86 1.14 -2.95
CA PHE A 26 -2.99 1.88 -4.21
C PHE A 26 -2.32 3.24 -4.04
N HIS A 27 -1.66 3.70 -5.08
CA HIS A 27 -0.96 4.97 -5.07
C HIS A 27 -1.21 5.72 -6.37
N ILE A 28 -1.54 7.00 -6.23
CA ILE A 28 -1.50 7.93 -7.36
C ILE A 28 -0.03 8.21 -7.64
N GLN A 29 0.41 8.00 -8.88
CA GLN A 29 1.79 8.27 -9.23
C GLN A 29 2.10 9.75 -9.02
N THR A 30 3.04 10.02 -8.14
CA THR A 30 3.41 11.37 -7.75
C THR A 30 4.76 11.74 -8.37
N PRO A 31 4.83 12.82 -9.17
CA PRO A 31 6.08 13.28 -9.74
C PRO A 31 6.91 14.01 -8.67
N TYR A 32 7.82 13.29 -8.03
CA TYR A 32 8.69 13.88 -7.02
C TYR A 32 9.78 14.76 -7.63
N PRO A 33 10.11 15.92 -7.03
CA PRO A 33 11.22 16.76 -7.45
C PRO A 33 12.53 15.97 -7.61
N GLY A 34 13.31 16.30 -8.64
CA GLY A 34 14.55 15.60 -8.97
C GLY A 34 14.37 14.31 -9.79
N THR A 35 13.14 13.86 -10.03
CA THR A 35 12.88 12.70 -10.90
C THR A 35 12.66 13.13 -12.35
N ARG A 36 12.98 12.23 -13.30
CA ARG A 36 12.69 12.45 -14.73
C ARG A 36 11.20 12.69 -15.00
N LEU A 37 10.33 12.06 -14.21
CA LEU A 37 8.89 12.25 -14.32
C LEU A 37 8.51 13.69 -13.98
N PHE A 38 9.05 14.24 -12.92
CA PHE A 38 8.80 15.62 -12.51
C PHE A 38 9.26 16.60 -13.59
N SER A 39 10.52 16.47 -14.07
CA SER A 39 11.08 17.33 -15.12
C SER A 39 10.20 17.32 -16.37
N ARG A 40 9.84 16.13 -16.87
CA ARG A 40 8.95 15.97 -18.03
C ARG A 40 7.59 16.63 -17.84
N MET A 41 6.96 16.42 -16.68
CA MET A 41 5.64 17.01 -16.38
C MET A 41 5.73 18.53 -16.19
N GLN A 42 6.84 19.03 -15.66
CA GLN A 42 7.08 20.47 -15.55
C GLN A 42 7.27 21.12 -16.91
N GLU A 43 8.08 20.53 -17.80
CA GLU A 43 8.27 20.97 -19.19
C GLU A 43 6.94 21.00 -19.97
N GLN A 44 6.07 20.01 -19.72
CA GLN A 44 4.73 19.94 -20.32
C GLN A 44 3.70 20.87 -19.66
N GLY A 45 4.05 21.63 -18.62
CA GLY A 45 3.11 22.49 -17.89
C GLY A 45 2.01 21.73 -17.14
N ARG A 46 2.24 20.45 -16.81
CA ARG A 46 1.25 19.56 -16.19
C ARG A 46 1.28 19.55 -14.67
N ILE A 47 2.27 20.14 -14.02
CA ILE A 47 2.32 20.26 -12.55
C ILE A 47 1.27 21.29 -12.11
N VAL A 48 0.35 20.89 -11.24
CA VAL A 48 -0.79 21.72 -10.80
C VAL A 48 -0.46 22.50 -9.53
N THR A 49 0.36 21.95 -8.66
CA THR A 49 0.70 22.54 -7.37
C THR A 49 2.15 22.25 -6.99
N ARG A 50 2.75 23.16 -6.23
CA ARG A 50 4.05 22.97 -5.57
C ARG A 50 3.93 22.93 -4.05
N ASN A 51 2.72 22.70 -3.54
CA ASN A 51 2.55 22.37 -2.13
C ASN A 51 3.03 20.93 -1.89
N TRP A 52 4.22 20.78 -1.32
CA TRP A 52 4.88 19.49 -1.12
C TRP A 52 4.15 18.58 -0.13
N ASP A 53 3.29 19.13 0.73
CA ASP A 53 2.45 18.35 1.65
C ASP A 53 1.42 17.48 0.90
N LEU A 54 1.11 17.83 -0.35
CA LEU A 54 0.19 17.07 -1.21
C LEU A 54 0.89 15.98 -2.06
N TYR A 55 2.24 15.88 -1.97
CA TYR A 55 3.01 14.85 -2.71
C TYR A 55 3.07 13.54 -1.93
N ASP A 56 1.94 13.09 -1.44
CA ASP A 56 1.76 11.95 -0.52
C ASP A 56 1.21 10.69 -1.21
N THR A 57 1.21 10.66 -2.54
CA THR A 57 0.63 9.58 -3.37
C THR A 57 -0.89 9.39 -3.25
N ARG A 58 -1.57 10.30 -2.52
CA ARG A 58 -3.03 10.28 -2.29
C ARG A 58 -3.73 11.45 -2.98
N HIS A 59 -2.99 12.50 -3.28
CA HIS A 59 -3.47 13.70 -3.96
C HIS A 59 -2.98 13.73 -5.41
N VAL A 60 -3.83 14.28 -6.28
CA VAL A 60 -3.49 14.49 -7.70
C VAL A 60 -2.80 15.85 -7.81
N VAL A 61 -1.48 15.85 -7.97
CA VAL A 61 -0.64 17.06 -8.05
C VAL A 61 -0.24 17.43 -9.50
N PHE A 62 -0.78 16.70 -10.48
CA PHE A 62 -0.50 16.91 -11.90
C PHE A 62 -1.77 16.70 -12.75
N ARG A 63 -1.75 17.15 -13.98
CA ARG A 63 -2.81 16.88 -14.97
C ARG A 63 -2.51 15.55 -15.67
N PRO A 64 -3.36 14.51 -15.52
CA PRO A 64 -3.24 13.29 -16.31
C PRO A 64 -3.41 13.56 -17.80
N ALA A 65 -2.91 12.69 -18.67
CA ALA A 65 -2.98 12.91 -20.12
C ALA A 65 -4.38 12.61 -20.70
N ARG A 66 -5.02 11.54 -20.23
CA ARG A 66 -6.31 11.06 -20.77
C ARG A 66 -7.45 11.14 -19.76
N LEU A 67 -7.16 11.10 -18.47
CA LEU A 67 -8.14 11.17 -17.40
C LEU A 67 -8.23 12.60 -16.84
N LYS A 68 -9.39 12.97 -16.33
CA LYS A 68 -9.51 14.16 -15.49
C LYS A 68 -8.92 13.87 -14.12
N ALA A 69 -8.39 14.91 -13.44
CA ALA A 69 -7.80 14.76 -12.10
C ALA A 69 -8.83 14.23 -11.07
N GLU A 70 -10.07 14.66 -11.20
CA GLU A 70 -11.20 14.23 -10.37
C GLU A 70 -11.47 12.73 -10.56
N VAL A 71 -11.53 12.27 -11.82
CA VAL A 71 -11.75 10.86 -12.16
C VAL A 71 -10.62 9.97 -11.61
N LEU A 72 -9.36 10.44 -11.71
CA LEU A 72 -8.22 9.73 -11.14
C LEU A 72 -8.35 9.61 -9.62
N LYS A 73 -8.76 10.69 -8.94
CA LYS A 73 -8.96 10.69 -7.48
C LYS A 73 -10.12 9.80 -7.06
N GLU A 74 -11.26 9.90 -7.75
CA GLU A 74 -12.43 9.06 -7.50
C GLU A 74 -12.15 7.58 -7.73
N GLY A 75 -11.43 7.26 -8.81
CA GLY A 75 -11.00 5.89 -9.12
C GLY A 75 -10.06 5.32 -8.06
N TYR A 76 -9.12 6.12 -7.54
CA TYR A 76 -8.26 5.75 -6.43
C TYR A 76 -9.06 5.44 -5.16
N ASP A 77 -10.00 6.32 -4.78
CA ASP A 77 -10.84 6.13 -3.59
C ASP A 77 -11.78 4.92 -3.77
N TRP A 78 -12.28 4.71 -4.99
CA TRP A 78 -13.11 3.55 -5.35
C TRP A 78 -12.31 2.26 -5.23
N ALA A 79 -11.06 2.23 -5.72
CA ALA A 79 -10.20 1.05 -5.68
C ALA A 79 -9.97 0.56 -4.23
N TYR A 80 -9.68 1.48 -3.31
CA TYR A 80 -9.57 1.14 -1.90
C TYR A 80 -10.88 0.58 -1.32
N ARG A 81 -12.00 1.27 -1.55
CA ARG A 81 -13.31 0.85 -1.02
C ARG A 81 -13.73 -0.51 -1.56
N GLU A 82 -13.54 -0.76 -2.85
CA GLU A 82 -13.96 -2.00 -3.49
C GLU A 82 -13.04 -3.16 -3.12
N PHE A 83 -11.72 -2.98 -3.10
CA PHE A 83 -10.78 -4.03 -2.72
C PHE A 83 -11.02 -4.53 -1.29
N TYR A 84 -11.24 -3.60 -0.34
CA TYR A 84 -11.49 -3.92 1.07
C TYR A 84 -12.98 -4.09 1.42
N ARG A 85 -13.86 -4.22 0.43
CA ARG A 85 -15.25 -4.58 0.65
C ARG A 85 -15.38 -6.01 1.17
N TRP A 86 -16.28 -6.29 2.09
CA TRP A 86 -16.45 -7.63 2.65
C TRP A 86 -16.68 -8.73 1.61
N SER A 87 -17.48 -8.43 0.59
CA SER A 87 -17.72 -9.34 -0.56
C SER A 87 -16.43 -9.61 -1.34
N SER A 88 -15.58 -8.61 -1.53
CA SER A 88 -14.30 -8.72 -2.24
C SER A 88 -13.29 -9.54 -1.44
N ILE A 89 -13.19 -9.29 -0.13
CA ILE A 89 -12.36 -10.09 0.78
C ILE A 89 -12.80 -11.56 0.78
N ALA A 90 -14.12 -11.82 0.84
CA ALA A 90 -14.64 -13.18 0.79
C ALA A 90 -14.40 -13.86 -0.57
N ARG A 91 -14.51 -13.12 -1.68
CA ARG A 91 -14.22 -13.61 -3.03
C ARG A 91 -12.74 -13.95 -3.17
N ALA A 92 -11.84 -13.06 -2.76
CA ALA A 92 -10.41 -13.29 -2.77
C ALA A 92 -9.99 -14.47 -1.85
N ALA A 93 -10.62 -14.63 -0.69
CA ALA A 93 -10.36 -15.77 0.17
C ALA A 93 -10.66 -17.11 -0.51
N ARG A 94 -11.73 -17.19 -1.30
CA ARG A 94 -12.13 -18.43 -2.02
C ARG A 94 -11.16 -18.85 -3.12
N SER A 95 -10.32 -17.95 -3.62
CA SER A 95 -9.29 -18.31 -4.62
C SER A 95 -8.21 -19.23 -4.05
N HIS A 96 -8.07 -19.29 -2.72
CA HIS A 96 -7.11 -20.18 -2.07
C HIS A 96 -7.63 -21.62 -1.97
N GLY A 97 -6.80 -22.59 -2.32
CA GLY A 97 -7.18 -24.01 -2.44
C GLY A 97 -7.48 -24.72 -1.11
N THR A 98 -7.14 -24.16 0.05
CA THR A 98 -7.37 -24.80 1.35
C THR A 98 -8.12 -23.90 2.32
N VAL A 99 -9.02 -24.49 3.12
CA VAL A 99 -9.80 -23.77 4.14
C VAL A 99 -8.92 -23.00 5.11
N LYS A 100 -7.76 -23.56 5.48
CA LYS A 100 -6.80 -22.88 6.36
C LYS A 100 -6.27 -21.58 5.74
N HIS A 101 -5.92 -21.59 4.45
CA HIS A 101 -5.46 -20.40 3.75
C HIS A 101 -6.59 -19.39 3.52
N GLN A 102 -7.80 -19.86 3.23
CA GLN A 102 -8.99 -19.01 3.12
C GLN A 102 -9.28 -18.24 4.43
N ALA A 103 -9.27 -18.96 5.56
CA ALA A 103 -9.46 -18.36 6.87
C ALA A 103 -8.33 -17.36 7.23
N LYS A 104 -7.08 -17.74 6.95
CA LYS A 104 -5.92 -16.86 7.14
C LYS A 104 -6.04 -15.57 6.33
N HIS A 105 -6.35 -15.69 5.03
CA HIS A 105 -6.58 -14.55 4.15
C HIS A 105 -7.68 -13.63 4.69
N PHE A 106 -8.84 -14.20 5.01
CA PHE A 106 -9.97 -13.43 5.53
C PHE A 106 -9.62 -12.68 6.82
N PHE A 107 -8.91 -13.33 7.74
CA PHE A 107 -8.49 -12.73 9.00
C PHE A 107 -7.53 -11.55 8.79
N TYR A 108 -6.49 -11.72 7.95
CA TYR A 108 -5.51 -10.66 7.67
C TYR A 108 -6.13 -9.48 6.93
N ALA A 109 -6.91 -9.74 5.87
CA ALA A 109 -7.58 -8.69 5.11
C ALA A 109 -8.60 -7.91 5.96
N SER A 110 -9.33 -8.61 6.84
CA SER A 110 -10.27 -7.99 7.79
C SER A 110 -9.56 -7.16 8.85
N GLY A 111 -8.41 -7.62 9.33
CA GLY A 111 -7.55 -6.90 10.27
C GLY A 111 -7.08 -5.58 9.65
N TRP A 112 -6.57 -5.62 8.41
CA TRP A 112 -6.14 -4.43 7.69
C TRP A 112 -7.27 -3.42 7.50
N LYS A 113 -8.46 -3.89 7.08
CA LYS A 113 -9.64 -3.05 6.92
C LYS A 113 -10.03 -2.31 8.21
N LYS A 114 -9.92 -2.95 9.37
CA LYS A 114 -10.20 -2.32 10.66
C LYS A 114 -9.11 -1.34 11.10
N PHE A 115 -7.87 -1.57 10.67
CA PHE A 115 -6.73 -0.74 11.05
C PHE A 115 -6.63 0.54 10.22
N GLU A 116 -7.15 0.54 9.00
CA GLU A 116 -7.07 1.67 8.07
C GLU A 116 -7.69 2.97 8.62
N PRO A 117 -8.90 2.98 9.22
CA PRO A 117 -9.46 4.19 9.83
C PRO A 117 -8.60 4.74 10.97
N LEU A 118 -8.03 3.86 11.79
CA LEU A 118 -7.12 4.24 12.88
C LEU A 118 -5.83 4.86 12.33
N TRP A 119 -5.26 4.26 11.30
CA TRP A 119 -4.08 4.76 10.62
C TRP A 119 -4.31 6.14 9.99
N ASN A 120 -5.44 6.32 9.30
CA ASN A 120 -5.83 7.61 8.73
C ASN A 120 -6.05 8.68 9.81
N PHE A 121 -6.65 8.31 10.94
CA PHE A 121 -6.81 9.22 12.09
C PHE A 121 -5.45 9.65 12.64
N MET A 122 -4.52 8.71 12.81
CA MET A 122 -3.18 9.00 13.33
C MET A 122 -2.34 9.89 12.40
N ILE A 123 -2.42 9.67 11.08
CA ILE A 123 -1.78 10.55 10.10
C ILE A 123 -2.35 11.98 10.19
N ARG A 124 -3.68 12.11 10.26
CA ARG A 124 -4.35 13.42 10.37
C ARG A 124 -4.03 14.16 11.67
N ALA A 125 -3.89 13.42 12.77
CA ALA A 125 -3.56 13.98 14.07
C ALA A 125 -2.08 14.38 14.21
N ARG A 126 -1.23 14.11 13.21
CA ARG A 126 0.24 14.30 13.26
C ARG A 126 0.91 13.66 14.49
N GLN A 127 0.29 12.64 15.05
CA GLN A 127 0.72 11.99 16.30
C GLN A 127 1.59 10.75 16.05
N LEU A 128 2.29 10.67 14.92
CA LEU A 128 3.20 9.55 14.63
C LEU A 128 4.28 9.38 15.71
N GLY A 129 4.68 10.46 16.38
CA GLY A 129 5.64 10.43 17.49
C GLY A 129 5.17 9.65 18.73
N CYS A 130 3.85 9.51 18.94
CA CYS A 130 3.32 8.74 20.07
C CYS A 130 3.39 7.22 19.86
N MET A 131 3.60 6.76 18.62
CA MET A 131 3.72 5.31 18.33
C MET A 131 5.14 4.78 18.40
N THR A 132 6.15 5.64 18.43
CA THR A 132 7.56 5.23 18.48
C THR A 132 7.82 4.21 19.58
N PRO A 133 7.39 4.40 20.85
CA PRO A 133 7.64 3.42 21.89
C PRO A 133 6.91 2.10 21.70
N VAL A 134 5.72 2.12 21.06
CA VAL A 134 4.96 0.89 20.75
C VAL A 134 5.62 0.12 19.61
N LEU A 135 6.05 0.82 18.57
CA LEU A 135 6.79 0.23 17.44
C LEU A 135 8.13 -0.35 17.89
N GLU A 136 8.88 0.36 18.73
CA GLU A 136 10.13 -0.11 19.31
C GLU A 136 9.91 -1.36 20.17
N ALA A 137 8.87 -1.40 20.98
CA ALA A 137 8.54 -2.57 21.79
C ALA A 137 8.14 -3.79 20.95
N VAL A 138 7.45 -3.59 19.83
CA VAL A 138 7.10 -4.67 18.89
C VAL A 138 8.32 -5.15 18.13
N LEU A 139 9.14 -4.22 17.60
CA LEU A 139 10.35 -4.55 16.83
C LEU A 139 11.41 -5.24 17.71
N SER A 140 11.57 -4.82 18.96
CA SER A 140 12.50 -5.46 19.90
C SER A 140 12.10 -6.90 20.22
N LYS A 141 10.80 -7.19 20.38
CA LYS A 141 10.28 -8.56 20.58
C LYS A 141 10.50 -9.44 19.34
N VAL A 142 10.30 -8.90 18.13
CA VAL A 142 10.54 -9.65 16.89
C VAL A 142 12.03 -9.96 16.74
N SER A 143 12.91 -8.99 16.97
CA SER A 143 14.38 -9.18 16.92
C SER A 143 14.87 -10.22 17.96
N GLN A 144 14.31 -10.22 19.16
CA GLN A 144 14.66 -11.23 20.18
C GLN A 144 14.20 -12.64 19.80
N SER A 145 13.05 -12.77 19.13
CA SER A 145 12.54 -14.06 18.65
C SER A 145 13.38 -14.64 17.52
N GLU A 146 13.90 -13.79 16.63
CA GLU A 146 14.82 -14.20 15.56
C GLU A 146 16.21 -14.58 16.09
N SER A 147 16.72 -13.85 17.09
CA SER A 147 17.99 -14.17 17.75
C SER A 147 17.95 -15.50 18.53
N ALA A 148 16.81 -15.83 19.10
CA ALA A 148 16.60 -17.11 19.79
C ALA A 148 16.43 -18.31 18.84
N ALA A 149 16.07 -18.07 17.59
CA ALA A 149 15.87 -19.09 16.56
C ALA A 149 17.12 -19.37 15.68
N ALA A 150 18.19 -18.59 15.82
CA ALA A 150 19.42 -18.78 15.05
C ALA A 150 20.22 -19.98 15.62
N PRO A 151 20.50 -21.05 14.82
CA PRO A 151 21.31 -22.16 15.28
C PRO A 151 22.74 -21.68 15.50
N SER A 152 23.34 -22.06 16.64
CA SER A 152 24.73 -21.79 16.97
C SER A 152 25.65 -22.35 15.89
N ARG A 153 26.28 -21.46 15.11
CA ARG A 153 27.38 -21.84 14.20
C ARG A 153 28.55 -22.30 15.08
N SER A 154 28.78 -23.58 15.13
CA SER A 154 30.01 -24.14 15.72
C SER A 154 31.21 -23.61 14.93
N SER A 155 32.11 -22.95 15.63
CA SER A 155 33.42 -22.56 15.13
C SER A 155 34.23 -23.81 14.84
N GLY A 156 34.24 -24.24 13.58
CA GLY A 156 35.21 -25.24 13.10
C GLY A 156 36.55 -24.53 12.93
N GLU A 157 37.48 -24.76 13.86
CA GLU A 157 38.91 -24.44 13.71
C GLU A 157 39.49 -25.19 12.50
N ILE A 158 39.89 -24.45 11.49
CA ILE A 158 40.77 -24.98 10.44
C ILE A 158 42.21 -24.78 10.95
N ARG A 159 42.83 -25.87 11.42
CA ARG A 159 44.27 -25.94 11.56
C ARG A 159 44.87 -26.30 10.20
N ILE A 160 45.78 -25.46 9.75
CA ILE A 160 46.77 -25.77 8.70
C ILE A 160 47.99 -26.41 9.40
#